data_c49261cace3608f8be0c065470b24535
#
_entry.id   c49261cace3608f8be0c065470b24535
#
_cell.length_a   1.000
_cell.length_b   1.000
_cell.length_c   1.000
_cell.angle_alpha   90.00
_cell.angle_beta   90.00
_cell.angle_gamma   90.00
#
_symmetry.space_group_name_H-M   'P 1'
#
loop_
_entity.id
_entity.type
_entity.pdbx_description
1 polymer ?
#
loop_
_entity_poly.entity_id
_entity_poly.type
_entity_poly.pdbx_seq_one_letter_code
_entity_poly.pdbx_strand_id
1 'polypeptide(L)'
;MEKHNFLPGKINKCQICNSNKLINVMSLGNQPLANTLISNIQDENKIEKYPINIVRCEDCTLLQLDYIVDQNKVYHLDYPYLPGITKTVDNEQKELSDYLCKSLNLTNGQLVVDIGSNDGSLLKHFKVNGLKTIGVEPTNIAKIANNNGIQTIQSFFNEEVAGNIVNQNNKAKLITCTNVFAHMSTLGDVMDGIIKLLDEDGYFCF
;
A
#
# COMPACT_ATOMS: atom_id res chain seq x y z
N MET A 1 5.05 -14.30 -17.03
CA MET A 1 3.87 -14.69 -16.23
C MET A 1 2.67 -13.99 -16.84
N GLU A 2 1.52 -14.66 -16.95
CA GLU A 2 0.30 -13.98 -17.39
C GLU A 2 -0.01 -12.88 -16.36
N LYS A 3 -0.24 -11.65 -16.84
CA LYS A 3 -0.59 -10.53 -15.96
C LYS A 3 -1.93 -10.85 -15.27
N HIS A 4 -1.91 -10.92 -13.96
CA HIS A 4 -3.10 -11.15 -13.13
C HIS A 4 -3.90 -9.86 -12.96
N ASN A 5 -4.59 -9.42 -14.01
CA ASN A 5 -5.46 -8.24 -13.94
C ASN A 5 -6.82 -8.65 -13.37
N PHE A 6 -6.95 -8.58 -12.05
CA PHE A 6 -8.24 -8.72 -11.39
C PHE A 6 -9.01 -7.39 -11.45
N LEU A 7 -10.25 -7.46 -11.92
CA LEU A 7 -11.16 -6.31 -11.94
C LEU A 7 -11.99 -6.26 -10.64
N PRO A 8 -12.51 -5.08 -10.25
CA PRO A 8 -13.46 -4.97 -9.16
C PRO A 8 -14.66 -5.93 -9.34
N GLY A 9 -15.06 -6.57 -8.25
CA GLY A 9 -16.14 -7.55 -8.22
C GLY A 9 -15.70 -8.88 -7.61
N LYS A 10 -16.57 -9.88 -7.75
CA LYS A 10 -16.28 -11.22 -7.23
C LYS A 10 -15.22 -11.92 -8.08
N ILE A 11 -14.21 -12.49 -7.41
CA ILE A 11 -13.15 -13.28 -8.03
C ILE A 11 -13.38 -14.78 -7.75
N ASN A 12 -12.98 -15.59 -8.71
CA ASN A 12 -13.08 -17.06 -8.66
C ASN A 12 -11.73 -17.76 -8.85
N LYS A 13 -10.66 -16.97 -8.76
CA LYS A 13 -9.28 -17.44 -8.88
C LYS A 13 -8.40 -16.88 -7.79
N CYS A 14 -7.37 -17.63 -7.42
CA CYS A 14 -6.36 -17.19 -6.49
C CYS A 14 -5.51 -16.07 -7.08
N GLN A 15 -5.30 -14.99 -6.33
CA GLN A 15 -4.53 -13.82 -6.78
C GLN A 15 -3.01 -14.11 -6.93
N ILE A 16 -2.52 -15.20 -6.35
CA ILE A 16 -1.09 -15.56 -6.43
C ILE A 16 -0.84 -16.65 -7.46
N CYS A 17 -1.54 -17.79 -7.38
CA CYS A 17 -1.25 -18.94 -8.24
C CYS A 17 -2.27 -19.19 -9.35
N ASN A 18 -3.28 -18.32 -9.49
CA ASN A 18 -4.33 -18.39 -10.51
C ASN A 18 -5.23 -19.65 -10.46
N SER A 19 -5.09 -20.45 -9.41
CA SER A 19 -5.94 -21.63 -9.19
C SER A 19 -7.40 -21.24 -8.97
N ASN A 20 -8.32 -22.02 -9.50
CA ASN A 20 -9.76 -21.89 -9.26
C ASN A 20 -10.25 -22.72 -8.06
N LYS A 21 -9.35 -23.40 -7.34
CA LYS A 21 -9.68 -24.20 -6.16
C LYS A 21 -9.74 -23.32 -4.90
N LEU A 22 -10.74 -22.47 -4.83
CA LEU A 22 -11.00 -21.62 -3.67
C LEU A 22 -12.08 -22.25 -2.80
N ILE A 23 -11.75 -22.52 -1.54
CA ILE A 23 -12.71 -22.99 -0.54
C ILE A 23 -13.11 -21.87 0.41
N ASN A 24 -14.40 -21.79 0.70
CA ASN A 24 -14.91 -20.80 1.66
C ASN A 24 -14.46 -21.16 3.08
N VAL A 25 -13.93 -20.19 3.80
CA VAL A 25 -13.48 -20.33 5.20
C VAL A 25 -14.49 -19.66 6.13
N MET A 26 -14.84 -18.40 5.83
CA MET A 26 -15.74 -17.61 6.68
C MET A 26 -16.40 -16.51 5.86
N SER A 27 -17.64 -16.14 6.23
CA SER A 27 -18.33 -14.97 5.71
C SER A 27 -18.76 -14.06 6.88
N LEU A 28 -18.43 -12.78 6.76
CA LEU A 28 -18.88 -11.73 7.68
C LEU A 28 -20.07 -10.94 7.12
N GLY A 29 -20.68 -11.44 6.03
CA GLY A 29 -21.77 -10.77 5.34
C GLY A 29 -21.33 -9.52 4.60
N ASN A 30 -22.27 -8.62 4.32
CA ASN A 30 -22.01 -7.35 3.65
C ASN A 30 -21.72 -6.26 4.67
N GLN A 31 -20.57 -5.61 4.54
CA GLN A 31 -20.13 -4.55 5.45
C GLN A 31 -19.82 -3.26 4.68
N PRO A 32 -19.99 -2.08 5.29
CA PRO A 32 -19.52 -0.83 4.71
C PRO A 32 -17.99 -0.82 4.65
N LEU A 33 -17.44 0.04 3.79
CA LEU A 33 -16.00 0.30 3.81
C LEU A 33 -15.59 0.98 5.12
N ALA A 34 -14.39 0.68 5.59
CA ALA A 34 -13.80 1.40 6.71
C ALA A 34 -13.71 2.90 6.38
N ASN A 35 -13.83 3.74 7.41
CA ASN A 35 -13.81 5.20 7.29
C ASN A 35 -14.97 5.81 6.46
N THR A 36 -16.05 5.04 6.22
CA THR A 36 -17.28 5.61 5.66
C THR A 36 -18.01 6.39 6.76
N LEU A 37 -17.74 7.69 6.80
CA LEU A 37 -18.35 8.61 7.76
C LEU A 37 -19.68 9.12 7.23
N ILE A 38 -20.71 9.10 8.07
CA ILE A 38 -22.03 9.68 7.77
C ILE A 38 -22.32 10.86 8.70
N SER A 39 -22.86 11.92 8.14
CA SER A 39 -23.24 13.11 8.92
C SER A 39 -24.55 12.91 9.68
N ASN A 40 -25.42 12.00 9.23
CA ASN A 40 -26.71 11.74 9.83
C ASN A 40 -26.98 10.23 9.88
N ILE A 41 -27.41 9.73 11.04
CA ILE A 41 -27.76 8.31 11.25
C ILE A 41 -28.86 7.81 10.28
N GLN A 42 -29.75 8.70 9.85
CA GLN A 42 -30.81 8.37 8.89
C GLN A 42 -30.25 7.96 7.50
N ASP A 43 -29.00 8.27 7.22
CA ASP A 43 -28.33 7.92 5.96
C ASP A 43 -27.66 6.54 6.00
N GLU A 44 -27.71 5.82 7.13
CA GLU A 44 -27.11 4.48 7.27
C GLU A 44 -27.55 3.50 6.18
N ASN A 45 -28.82 3.55 5.80
CA ASN A 45 -29.38 2.67 4.75
C ASN A 45 -28.90 3.01 3.33
N LYS A 46 -28.26 4.16 3.13
CA LYS A 46 -27.70 4.59 1.84
C LYS A 46 -26.25 4.17 1.66
N ILE A 47 -25.60 3.68 2.71
CA ILE A 47 -24.20 3.26 2.66
C ILE A 47 -24.07 2.01 1.80
N GLU A 48 -23.21 2.07 0.80
CA GLU A 48 -22.84 0.91 -0.02
C GLU A 48 -22.09 -0.12 0.83
N LYS A 49 -22.51 -1.39 0.75
CA LYS A 49 -21.93 -2.49 1.52
C LYS A 49 -21.35 -3.54 0.56
N TYR A 50 -20.24 -4.12 0.93
CA TYR A 50 -19.51 -5.11 0.15
C TYR A 50 -19.39 -6.43 0.91
N PRO A 51 -19.40 -7.58 0.21
CA PRO A 51 -19.25 -8.87 0.87
C PRO A 51 -17.83 -9.03 1.43
N ILE A 52 -17.75 -9.51 2.67
CA ILE A 52 -16.48 -9.94 3.28
C ILE A 52 -16.54 -11.45 3.43
N ASN A 53 -16.09 -12.14 2.38
CA ASN A 53 -15.94 -13.60 2.36
C ASN A 53 -14.45 -13.93 2.30
N ILE A 54 -13.99 -14.71 3.27
CA ILE A 54 -12.61 -15.20 3.31
C ILE A 54 -12.59 -16.58 2.66
N VAL A 55 -11.75 -16.73 1.66
CA VAL A 55 -11.52 -17.99 0.96
C VAL A 55 -10.04 -18.40 1.07
N ARG A 56 -9.77 -19.70 1.08
CA ARG A 56 -8.42 -20.27 1.05
C ARG A 56 -8.21 -20.98 -0.28
N CYS A 57 -7.09 -20.71 -0.91
CA CYS A 57 -6.63 -21.47 -2.06
C CYS A 57 -6.11 -22.85 -1.61
N GLU A 58 -6.56 -23.94 -2.26
CA GLU A 58 -6.08 -25.29 -1.94
C GLU A 58 -4.67 -25.56 -2.47
N ASP A 59 -4.28 -24.91 -3.56
CA ASP A 59 -2.98 -25.16 -4.19
C ASP A 59 -1.82 -24.39 -3.53
N CYS A 60 -1.98 -23.11 -3.18
CA CYS A 60 -0.93 -22.30 -2.57
C CYS A 60 -1.20 -21.86 -1.13
N THR A 61 -2.34 -22.26 -0.56
CA THR A 61 -2.78 -21.97 0.80
C THR A 61 -3.08 -20.49 1.13
N LEU A 62 -3.00 -19.57 0.16
CA LEU A 62 -3.32 -18.17 0.37
C LEU A 62 -4.74 -17.99 0.93
N LEU A 63 -4.86 -17.25 2.03
CA LEU A 63 -6.12 -16.69 2.51
C LEU A 63 -6.34 -15.33 1.86
N GLN A 64 -7.48 -15.13 1.23
CA GLN A 64 -7.83 -13.90 0.53
C GLN A 64 -9.33 -13.61 0.61
N LEU A 65 -9.72 -12.38 0.33
CA LEU A 65 -11.12 -12.06 0.06
C LEU A 65 -11.50 -12.54 -1.35
N ASP A 66 -12.74 -12.96 -1.53
CA ASP A 66 -13.28 -13.34 -2.85
C ASP A 66 -13.93 -12.18 -3.60
N TYR A 67 -13.79 -10.96 -3.07
CA TYR A 67 -14.36 -9.76 -3.65
C TYR A 67 -13.35 -8.60 -3.63
N ILE A 68 -13.14 -7.99 -4.78
CA ILE A 68 -12.29 -6.82 -4.95
C ILE A 68 -13.17 -5.58 -5.01
N VAL A 69 -12.94 -4.65 -4.11
CA VAL A 69 -13.55 -3.33 -4.16
C VAL A 69 -12.67 -2.40 -5.01
N ASP A 70 -13.29 -1.52 -5.79
CA ASP A 70 -12.55 -0.50 -6.53
C ASP A 70 -11.70 0.34 -5.55
N GLN A 71 -10.39 0.39 -5.79
CA GLN A 71 -9.45 1.08 -4.94
C GLN A 71 -9.75 2.58 -4.79
N ASN A 72 -10.37 3.23 -5.80
CA ASN A 72 -10.77 4.63 -5.73
C ASN A 72 -11.94 4.86 -4.76
N LYS A 73 -12.73 3.82 -4.47
CA LYS A 73 -13.78 3.89 -3.44
C LYS A 73 -13.20 3.71 -2.03
N VAL A 74 -12.14 2.90 -1.89
CA VAL A 74 -11.47 2.65 -0.61
C VAL A 74 -10.59 3.83 -0.22
N TYR A 75 -9.77 4.29 -1.16
CA TYR A 75 -8.81 5.40 -0.98
C TYR A 75 -9.24 6.57 -1.87
N HIS A 76 -10.34 7.22 -1.46
CA HIS A 76 -10.82 8.43 -2.15
C HIS A 76 -9.90 9.62 -1.88
N LEU A 77 -9.97 10.63 -2.72
CA LEU A 77 -9.02 11.77 -2.69
C LEU A 77 -8.95 12.48 -1.33
N ASP A 78 -10.07 12.56 -0.62
CA ASP A 78 -10.19 13.22 0.71
C ASP A 78 -10.10 12.22 1.87
N TYR A 79 -9.23 11.21 1.75
CA TYR A 79 -9.01 10.21 2.79
C TYR A 79 -8.56 10.87 4.11
N PRO A 80 -9.22 10.57 5.26
CA PRO A 80 -9.08 11.40 6.45
C PRO A 80 -7.89 11.05 7.37
N TYR A 81 -7.18 9.93 7.12
CA TYR A 81 -6.17 9.45 8.05
C TYR A 81 -4.80 10.10 7.83
N LEU A 82 -4.22 10.68 8.90
CA LEU A 82 -2.90 11.30 8.92
C LEU A 82 -2.07 10.75 10.09
N PRO A 83 -1.09 9.85 9.86
CA PRO A 83 -0.28 9.25 10.92
C PRO A 83 0.62 10.25 11.64
N GLY A 84 1.16 11.26 10.94
CA GLY A 84 2.10 12.24 11.51
C GLY A 84 1.51 13.21 12.54
N ILE A 85 0.20 13.14 12.85
CA ILE A 85 -0.44 14.02 13.83
C ILE A 85 -0.03 13.66 15.27
N THR A 86 0.25 12.39 15.57
CA THR A 86 0.51 11.95 16.94
C THR A 86 1.99 11.72 17.20
N LYS A 87 2.48 12.21 18.36
CA LYS A 87 3.88 11.99 18.77
C LYS A 87 4.24 10.50 18.91
N THR A 88 3.29 9.67 19.30
CA THR A 88 3.53 8.23 19.44
C THR A 88 3.88 7.61 18.10
N VAL A 89 3.09 7.88 17.06
CA VAL A 89 3.34 7.34 15.72
C VAL A 89 4.62 7.94 15.12
N ASP A 90 4.88 9.24 15.30
CA ASP A 90 6.14 9.87 14.83
C ASP A 90 7.37 9.20 15.48
N ASN A 91 7.32 8.90 16.78
CA ASN A 91 8.38 8.19 17.47
C ASN A 91 8.57 6.75 16.95
N GLU A 92 7.49 6.00 16.77
CA GLU A 92 7.53 4.64 16.20
C GLU A 92 8.13 4.63 14.79
N GLN A 93 7.76 5.59 13.95
CA GLN A 93 8.31 5.75 12.60
C GLN A 93 9.79 6.11 12.62
N LYS A 94 10.20 6.94 13.57
CA LYS A 94 11.61 7.26 13.80
C LYS A 94 12.40 6.00 14.20
N GLU A 95 11.91 5.26 15.18
CA GLU A 95 12.55 4.02 15.64
C GLU A 95 12.64 2.98 14.53
N LEU A 96 11.57 2.82 13.73
CA LEU A 96 11.57 1.94 12.55
C LEU A 96 12.62 2.37 11.53
N SER A 97 12.68 3.66 11.19
CA SER A 97 13.68 4.19 10.26
C SER A 97 15.10 3.95 10.74
N ASP A 98 15.39 4.28 12.00
CA ASP A 98 16.72 4.10 12.60
C ASP A 98 17.10 2.60 12.64
N TYR A 99 16.16 1.72 12.99
CA TYR A 99 16.36 0.28 13.00
C TYR A 99 16.67 -0.26 11.60
N LEU A 100 15.89 0.12 10.58
CA LEU A 100 16.09 -0.35 9.20
C LEU A 100 17.42 0.17 8.63
N CYS A 101 17.75 1.45 8.87
CA CYS A 101 19.02 2.00 8.44
C CYS A 101 20.20 1.21 9.00
N LYS A 102 20.16 0.89 10.30
CA LYS A 102 21.22 0.13 10.96
C LYS A 102 21.26 -1.33 10.55
N SER A 103 20.11 -2.02 10.56
CA SER A 103 20.04 -3.47 10.31
C SER A 103 20.36 -3.84 8.88
N LEU A 104 20.01 -2.97 7.91
CA LEU A 104 20.23 -3.17 6.50
C LEU A 104 21.51 -2.47 6.00
N ASN A 105 22.28 -1.84 6.90
CA ASN A 105 23.49 -1.07 6.57
C ASN A 105 23.26 -0.05 5.45
N LEU A 106 22.14 0.68 5.52
CA LEU A 106 21.82 1.68 4.50
C LEU A 106 22.82 2.84 4.54
N THR A 107 23.25 3.29 3.38
CA THR A 107 24.27 4.34 3.23
C THR A 107 23.68 5.59 2.61
N ASN A 108 24.31 6.74 2.90
CA ASN A 108 23.89 8.03 2.39
C ASN A 108 23.69 8.03 0.86
N GLY A 109 22.60 8.62 0.42
CA GLY A 109 22.24 8.75 -1.00
C GLY A 109 21.55 7.54 -1.61
N GLN A 110 21.43 6.40 -0.92
CA GLN A 110 20.60 5.29 -1.37
C GLN A 110 19.13 5.67 -1.39
N LEU A 111 18.36 5.08 -2.32
CA LEU A 111 16.95 5.37 -2.49
C LEU A 111 16.08 4.49 -1.58
N VAL A 112 15.19 5.13 -0.84
CA VAL A 112 14.07 4.53 -0.11
C VAL A 112 12.76 4.97 -0.77
N VAL A 113 11.89 4.03 -1.08
CA VAL A 113 10.54 4.30 -1.59
C VAL A 113 9.51 3.78 -0.61
N ASP A 114 8.53 4.60 -0.25
CA ASP A 114 7.43 4.22 0.63
C ASP A 114 6.12 4.17 -0.16
N ILE A 115 5.49 3.00 -0.18
CA ILE A 115 4.22 2.75 -0.86
C ILE A 115 3.08 2.99 0.12
N GLY A 116 2.14 3.90 -0.23
CA GLY A 116 1.11 4.39 0.68
C GLY A 116 1.72 5.35 1.70
N SER A 117 2.62 6.23 1.25
CA SER A 117 3.47 7.06 2.12
C SER A 117 2.72 8.11 2.94
N ASN A 118 1.43 8.30 2.68
CA ASN A 118 0.57 9.25 3.36
C ASN A 118 1.21 10.67 3.40
N ASP A 119 1.33 11.29 4.57
CA ASP A 119 1.90 12.63 4.75
C ASP A 119 3.45 12.67 4.72
N GLY A 120 4.10 11.54 4.45
CA GLY A 120 5.55 11.41 4.34
C GLY A 120 6.27 11.37 5.68
N SER A 121 5.55 11.18 6.79
CA SER A 121 6.12 11.19 8.14
C SER A 121 7.20 10.13 8.33
N LEU A 122 7.04 8.89 7.81
CA LEU A 122 8.10 7.88 7.83
C LEU A 122 9.31 8.29 6.97
N LEU A 123 9.07 8.76 5.76
CA LEU A 123 10.13 9.18 4.83
C LEU A 123 10.96 10.36 5.34
N LYS A 124 10.36 11.25 6.12
CA LYS A 124 11.06 12.36 6.80
C LYS A 124 12.22 11.83 7.64
N HIS A 125 12.04 10.73 8.38
CA HIS A 125 13.08 10.15 9.22
C HIS A 125 14.21 9.50 8.39
N PHE A 126 13.88 8.80 7.30
CA PHE A 126 14.89 8.31 6.36
C PHE A 126 15.68 9.45 5.71
N LYS A 127 15.02 10.55 5.37
CA LYS A 127 15.67 11.73 4.80
C LYS A 127 16.66 12.38 5.78
N VAL A 128 16.30 12.45 7.07
CA VAL A 128 17.20 12.94 8.15
C VAL A 128 18.44 12.05 8.26
N ASN A 129 18.30 10.74 8.03
CA ASN A 129 19.40 9.78 8.00
C ASN A 129 20.23 9.82 6.70
N GLY A 130 20.01 10.83 5.83
CA GLY A 130 20.82 11.07 4.61
C GLY A 130 20.38 10.27 3.39
N LEU A 131 19.27 9.56 3.44
CA LEU A 131 18.76 8.77 2.32
C LEU A 131 17.97 9.63 1.33
N LYS A 132 17.95 9.25 0.07
CA LYS A 132 16.99 9.77 -0.91
C LYS A 132 15.64 9.12 -0.66
N THR A 133 14.56 9.90 -0.72
CA THR A 133 13.22 9.41 -0.38
C THR A 133 12.21 9.78 -1.44
N ILE A 134 11.35 8.84 -1.81
CA ILE A 134 10.20 9.05 -2.69
C ILE A 134 9.00 8.35 -2.08
N GLY A 135 7.90 9.10 -1.90
CA GLY A 135 6.61 8.56 -1.53
C GLY A 135 5.73 8.27 -2.74
N VAL A 136 4.86 7.29 -2.62
CA VAL A 136 3.74 7.07 -3.56
C VAL A 136 2.46 7.01 -2.75
N GLU A 137 1.55 7.97 -2.98
CA GLU A 137 0.32 8.14 -2.20
C GLU A 137 -0.83 8.56 -3.13
N PRO A 138 -1.93 7.79 -3.25
CA PRO A 138 -2.98 8.11 -4.22
C PRO A 138 -3.86 9.30 -3.85
N THR A 139 -3.94 9.66 -2.57
CA THR A 139 -4.88 10.66 -2.06
C THR A 139 -4.31 12.09 -2.11
N ASN A 140 -5.14 13.08 -1.77
CA ASN A 140 -4.70 14.48 -1.67
C ASN A 140 -3.66 14.70 -0.54
N ILE A 141 -3.45 13.72 0.32
CA ILE A 141 -2.43 13.76 1.38
C ILE A 141 -1.02 13.86 0.79
N ALA A 142 -0.80 13.31 -0.41
CA ALA A 142 0.45 13.49 -1.16
C ALA A 142 0.87 14.98 -1.29
N LYS A 143 -0.10 15.90 -1.37
CA LYS A 143 0.18 17.35 -1.42
C LYS A 143 0.74 17.86 -0.10
N ILE A 144 0.28 17.29 1.03
CA ILE A 144 0.81 17.63 2.36
C ILE A 144 2.26 17.18 2.46
N ALA A 145 2.57 15.95 2.06
CA ALA A 145 3.94 15.44 2.03
C ALA A 145 4.87 16.33 1.18
N ASN A 146 4.43 16.67 -0.05
CA ASN A 146 5.20 17.55 -0.94
C ASN A 146 5.42 18.94 -0.33
N ASN A 147 4.40 19.55 0.29
CA ASN A 147 4.53 20.84 0.97
C ASN A 147 5.51 20.79 2.15
N ASN A 148 5.63 19.62 2.80
CA ASN A 148 6.60 19.36 3.86
C ASN A 148 7.99 18.95 3.32
N GLY A 149 8.21 19.04 2.01
CA GLY A 149 9.50 18.76 1.39
C GLY A 149 9.81 17.26 1.23
N ILE A 150 8.82 16.39 1.32
CA ILE A 150 8.94 14.96 1.02
C ILE A 150 8.38 14.70 -0.37
N GLN A 151 9.26 14.45 -1.33
CA GLN A 151 8.85 14.15 -2.71
C GLN A 151 7.88 12.97 -2.73
N THR A 152 6.65 13.21 -3.19
CA THR A 152 5.59 12.20 -3.22
C THR A 152 4.83 12.26 -4.53
N ILE A 153 4.72 11.11 -5.19
CA ILE A 153 3.97 10.93 -6.43
C ILE A 153 2.51 10.65 -6.05
N GLN A 154 1.59 11.49 -6.53
CA GLN A 154 0.16 11.28 -6.29
C GLN A 154 -0.40 10.27 -7.28
N SER A 155 -0.30 8.98 -6.92
CA SER A 155 -0.79 7.85 -7.74
C SER A 155 -0.97 6.60 -6.88
N PHE A 156 -1.78 5.65 -7.34
CA PHE A 156 -1.65 4.26 -6.88
C PHE A 156 -0.34 3.67 -7.39
N PHE A 157 0.33 2.90 -6.53
CA PHE A 157 1.57 2.21 -6.91
C PHE A 157 1.26 1.04 -7.85
N ASN A 158 2.01 0.95 -8.94
CA ASN A 158 1.92 -0.09 -9.95
C ASN A 158 3.24 -0.22 -10.73
N GLU A 159 3.31 -1.14 -11.69
CA GLU A 159 4.51 -1.37 -12.50
C GLU A 159 4.94 -0.13 -13.31
N GLU A 160 3.99 0.68 -13.78
CA GLU A 160 4.28 1.91 -14.54
C GLU A 160 4.94 2.97 -13.65
N VAL A 161 4.36 3.23 -12.46
CA VAL A 161 4.92 4.18 -11.48
C VAL A 161 6.31 3.73 -11.04
N ALA A 162 6.50 2.44 -10.78
CA ALA A 162 7.81 1.86 -10.47
C ALA A 162 8.83 2.13 -11.59
N GLY A 163 8.44 1.90 -12.85
CA GLY A 163 9.29 2.18 -14.01
C GLY A 163 9.69 3.64 -14.12
N ASN A 164 8.76 4.55 -13.87
CA ASN A 164 9.03 5.99 -13.88
C ASN A 164 10.02 6.40 -12.77
N ILE A 165 9.89 5.81 -11.58
CA ILE A 165 10.85 6.05 -10.48
C ILE A 165 12.25 5.55 -10.87
N VAL A 166 12.36 4.33 -11.39
CA VAL A 166 13.67 3.75 -11.81
C VAL A 166 14.34 4.61 -12.88
N ASN A 167 13.59 5.06 -13.88
CA ASN A 167 14.13 5.87 -14.97
C ASN A 167 14.70 7.22 -14.49
N GLN A 168 14.16 7.78 -13.41
CA GLN A 168 14.56 9.09 -12.89
C GLN A 168 15.57 9.01 -11.72
N ASN A 169 15.57 7.91 -10.97
CA ASN A 169 16.27 7.84 -9.67
C ASN A 169 17.14 6.60 -9.46
N ASN A 170 17.16 5.66 -10.38
CA ASN A 170 17.66 4.29 -10.21
C ASN A 170 16.73 3.40 -9.33
N LYS A 171 17.20 2.17 -9.05
CA LYS A 171 16.47 1.21 -8.21
C LYS A 171 16.53 1.56 -6.74
N ALA A 172 15.52 1.13 -6.00
CA ALA A 172 15.40 1.38 -4.57
C ALA A 172 16.17 0.33 -3.75
N LYS A 173 16.96 0.77 -2.79
CA LYS A 173 17.64 -0.10 -1.82
C LYS A 173 16.67 -0.61 -0.76
N LEU A 174 15.67 0.17 -0.44
CA LEU A 174 14.58 -0.22 0.47
C LEU A 174 13.25 0.26 -0.11
N ILE A 175 12.27 -0.64 -0.11
CA ILE A 175 10.86 -0.30 -0.31
C ILE A 175 10.15 -0.59 1.00
N THR A 176 9.42 0.39 1.54
CA THR A 176 8.52 0.22 2.68
C THR A 176 7.06 0.24 2.23
N CYS A 177 6.20 -0.50 2.95
CA CYS A 177 4.76 -0.55 2.70
C CYS A 177 4.02 -0.87 4.00
N THR A 178 4.23 -0.02 5.02
CA THR A 178 3.75 -0.27 6.39
C THR A 178 2.26 0.05 6.54
N ASN A 179 1.49 -0.91 7.09
CA ASN A 179 0.04 -0.80 7.27
C ASN A 179 -0.75 -0.53 5.96
N VAL A 180 -0.20 -0.92 4.81
CA VAL A 180 -0.81 -0.69 3.50
C VAL A 180 -0.92 -1.99 2.70
N PHE A 181 0.14 -2.80 2.62
CA PHE A 181 0.20 -3.99 1.78
C PHE A 181 -0.94 -4.98 2.07
N ALA A 182 -1.28 -5.18 3.35
CA ALA A 182 -2.37 -6.05 3.78
C ALA A 182 -3.78 -5.56 3.33
N HIS A 183 -3.89 -4.29 2.95
CA HIS A 183 -5.16 -3.67 2.53
C HIS A 183 -5.28 -3.51 1.01
N MET A 184 -4.29 -3.93 0.26
CA MET A 184 -4.33 -3.85 -1.20
C MET A 184 -5.33 -4.85 -1.77
N SER A 185 -6.22 -4.36 -2.62
CA SER A 185 -7.27 -5.20 -3.22
C SER A 185 -6.74 -6.14 -4.32
N THR A 186 -5.62 -5.76 -4.95
CA THR A 186 -4.96 -6.54 -6.01
C THR A 186 -3.46 -6.60 -5.75
N LEU A 187 -2.85 -7.79 -5.89
CA LEU A 187 -1.45 -8.01 -5.56
C LEU A 187 -0.53 -8.03 -6.79
N GLY A 188 -1.02 -8.51 -7.95
CA GLY A 188 -0.16 -8.81 -9.11
C GLY A 188 0.65 -7.62 -9.62
N ASP A 189 -0.01 -6.53 -10.02
CA ASP A 189 0.64 -5.34 -10.57
C ASP A 189 1.53 -4.62 -9.55
N VAL A 190 1.14 -4.66 -8.28
CA VAL A 190 1.95 -4.13 -7.17
C VAL A 190 3.24 -4.93 -7.02
N MET A 191 3.16 -6.27 -7.06
CA MET A 191 4.34 -7.12 -6.95
C MET A 191 5.27 -6.97 -8.16
N ASP A 192 4.72 -6.85 -9.37
CA ASP A 192 5.51 -6.57 -10.58
C ASP A 192 6.23 -5.21 -10.45
N GLY A 193 5.56 -4.21 -9.91
CA GLY A 193 6.13 -2.91 -9.60
C GLY A 193 7.26 -2.99 -8.56
N ILE A 194 7.07 -3.73 -7.47
CA ILE A 194 8.08 -3.94 -6.43
C ILE A 194 9.33 -4.63 -7.02
N ILE A 195 9.15 -5.72 -7.78
CA ILE A 195 10.25 -6.45 -8.43
C ILE A 195 11.03 -5.54 -9.37
N LYS A 196 10.34 -4.67 -10.12
CA LYS A 196 10.96 -3.74 -11.05
C LYS A 196 11.76 -2.64 -10.35
N LEU A 197 11.22 -2.13 -9.25
CA LEU A 197 11.79 -1.00 -8.50
C LEU A 197 12.92 -1.42 -7.58
N LEU A 198 12.86 -2.62 -6.99
CA LEU A 198 13.82 -3.08 -6.00
C LEU A 198 15.19 -3.37 -6.64
N ASP A 199 16.25 -2.97 -5.96
CA ASP A 199 17.62 -3.33 -6.34
C ASP A 199 17.88 -4.84 -6.15
N GLU A 200 18.93 -5.39 -6.79
CA GLU A 200 19.25 -6.82 -6.71
C GLU A 200 19.51 -7.29 -5.28
N ASP A 201 20.11 -6.42 -4.47
CA ASP A 201 20.39 -6.63 -3.04
C ASP A 201 19.52 -5.73 -2.14
N GLY A 202 18.37 -5.29 -2.67
CA GLY A 202 17.42 -4.44 -1.97
C GLY A 202 16.46 -5.22 -1.07
N TYR A 203 15.74 -4.50 -0.24
CA TYR A 203 14.82 -5.04 0.76
C TYR A 203 13.42 -4.50 0.59
N PHE A 204 12.42 -5.36 0.78
CA PHE A 204 11.01 -4.98 0.88
C PHE A 204 10.52 -5.25 2.31
N CYS A 205 10.12 -4.18 3.00
CA CYS A 205 9.63 -4.19 4.38
C CYS A 205 8.13 -3.84 4.42
N PHE A 206 7.29 -4.73 4.97
CA PHE A 206 5.83 -4.55 5.06
C PHE A 206 5.27 -5.14 6.34
#